data_2b26e1dd7ee91d43224e17aecbbd75f7
#
_entry.id   2b26e1dd7ee91d43224e17aecbbd75f7
#
_cell.length_a   1.000
_cell.length_b   1.000
_cell.length_c   1.000
_cell.angle_alpha   90.00
_cell.angle_beta   90.00
_cell.angle_gamma   90.00
#
_symmetry.space_group_name_H-M   'P 1'
#
loop_
_entity.id
_entity.type
_entity.pdbx_description
1 polymer ?
#
loop_
_entity_poly.entity_id
_entity_poly.type
_entity_poly.pdbx_seq_one_letter_code
_entity_poly.pdbx_strand_id
1 'polypeptide(L)'
;MKVVASWSGGKDSCYAYYLAIQQGYEVVKILTMMMNKEKSNFHMIPVGILDAQSDAIGIPIVKQQATPKTYEDDFKAALRQFKAEGVEGLVTGDIYEVAGHEEGWLGRVLKEVGLRPIKPLWMGDTKQIYLDYLKTGFKATVVRTNLERLGVEWLGRVLDRKFYDDILKLGGVDPCGEGGEYHTVVTDGPTFRKKIEILETQKHKLDGGFGCLEIKKFEVKPKGKGKA
;
A
#
# COMPACT_ATOMS: atom_id res chain seq x y z
N MET A 1 9.32 -10.05 -17.75
CA MET A 1 9.55 -8.59 -17.72
C MET A 1 9.91 -8.21 -16.29
N LYS A 2 11.04 -7.53 -16.10
CA LYS A 2 11.48 -7.03 -14.79
C LYS A 2 10.73 -5.74 -14.44
N VAL A 3 10.16 -5.68 -13.26
CA VAL A 3 9.37 -4.54 -12.80
C VAL A 3 9.72 -4.13 -11.37
N VAL A 4 9.45 -2.89 -11.00
CA VAL A 4 9.43 -2.41 -9.63
C VAL A 4 7.97 -2.20 -9.21
N ALA A 5 7.64 -2.42 -7.92
CA ALA A 5 6.30 -2.12 -7.44
C ALA A 5 6.31 -0.87 -6.55
N SER A 6 5.40 0.07 -6.81
CA SER A 6 5.10 1.17 -5.91
C SER A 6 4.50 0.61 -4.62
N TRP A 7 5.09 0.95 -3.47
CA TRP A 7 4.80 0.30 -2.21
C TRP A 7 4.44 1.29 -1.12
N SER A 8 3.17 1.34 -0.78
CA SER A 8 2.69 2.09 0.37
C SER A 8 2.69 1.26 1.66
N GLY A 9 2.81 -0.06 1.56
CA GLY A 9 2.64 -1.01 2.66
C GLY A 9 1.18 -1.32 3.01
N GLY A 10 0.23 -0.71 2.31
CA GLY A 10 -1.21 -0.93 2.45
C GLY A 10 -1.75 -2.03 1.54
N LYS A 11 -3.06 -2.29 1.65
CA LYS A 11 -3.75 -3.38 0.97
C LYS A 11 -3.57 -3.37 -0.56
N ASP A 12 -3.73 -2.18 -1.20
CA ASP A 12 -3.77 -2.10 -2.66
C ASP A 12 -2.40 -2.33 -3.28
N SER A 13 -1.33 -1.74 -2.71
CA SER A 13 0.04 -1.97 -3.16
C SER A 13 0.46 -3.43 -2.99
N CYS A 14 0.11 -4.07 -1.86
CA CYS A 14 0.39 -5.48 -1.61
C CYS A 14 -0.40 -6.40 -2.55
N TYR A 15 -1.66 -6.06 -2.81
CA TYR A 15 -2.51 -6.85 -3.69
C TYR A 15 -2.10 -6.71 -5.15
N ALA A 16 -1.78 -5.50 -5.61
CA ALA A 16 -1.26 -5.27 -6.96
C ALA A 16 0.07 -6.00 -7.19
N TYR A 17 0.97 -5.98 -6.20
CA TYR A 17 2.20 -6.77 -6.22
C TYR A 17 1.91 -8.27 -6.38
N TYR A 18 0.99 -8.81 -5.58
CA TYR A 18 0.57 -10.22 -5.67
C TYR A 18 0.04 -10.56 -7.07
N LEU A 19 -0.88 -9.75 -7.59
CA LEU A 19 -1.45 -9.96 -8.92
C LEU A 19 -0.40 -9.86 -10.03
N ALA A 20 0.55 -8.94 -9.92
CA ALA A 20 1.64 -8.82 -10.87
C ALA A 20 2.51 -10.10 -10.93
N ILE A 21 2.81 -10.70 -9.77
CA ILE A 21 3.53 -11.98 -9.72
C ILE A 21 2.70 -13.09 -10.36
N GLN A 22 1.38 -13.17 -10.09
CA GLN A 22 0.50 -14.15 -10.70
C GLN A 22 0.42 -13.99 -12.23
N GLN A 23 0.60 -12.79 -12.75
CA GLN A 23 0.69 -12.48 -14.17
C GLN A 23 2.07 -12.76 -14.79
N GLY A 24 3.03 -13.27 -14.00
CA GLY A 24 4.36 -13.65 -14.47
C GLY A 24 5.38 -12.49 -14.54
N TYR A 25 5.11 -11.35 -13.89
CA TYR A 25 6.09 -10.28 -13.77
C TYR A 25 7.13 -10.63 -12.70
N GLU A 26 8.40 -10.30 -12.98
CA GLU A 26 9.51 -10.41 -12.04
C GLU A 26 9.66 -9.09 -11.26
N VAL A 27 9.09 -9.02 -10.05
CA VAL A 27 9.23 -7.84 -9.21
C VAL A 27 10.58 -7.88 -8.50
N VAL A 28 11.51 -7.01 -8.90
CA VAL A 28 12.90 -7.03 -8.42
C VAL A 28 13.14 -6.09 -7.22
N LYS A 29 12.35 -5.04 -7.08
CA LYS A 29 12.40 -4.06 -5.97
C LYS A 29 11.01 -3.53 -5.69
N ILE A 30 10.84 -2.97 -4.48
CA ILE A 30 9.68 -2.15 -4.12
C ILE A 30 10.14 -0.72 -3.83
N LEU A 31 9.35 0.27 -4.24
CA LEU A 31 9.62 1.70 -4.07
C LEU A 31 8.62 2.35 -3.14
N THR A 32 9.08 2.95 -2.07
CA THR A 32 8.26 3.78 -1.18
C THR A 32 8.72 5.23 -1.22
N MET A 33 7.79 6.14 -1.50
CA MET A 33 8.01 7.57 -1.35
C MET A 33 7.85 7.97 0.11
N MET A 34 8.86 8.60 0.68
CA MET A 34 8.94 8.94 2.11
C MET A 34 8.70 10.43 2.31
N MET A 35 7.81 10.79 3.24
CA MET A 35 7.62 12.18 3.68
C MET A 35 8.82 12.69 4.49
N ASN A 36 9.38 11.81 5.32
CA ASN A 36 10.56 12.06 6.14
C ASN A 36 11.32 10.74 6.38
N LYS A 37 12.35 10.75 7.26
CA LYS A 37 13.15 9.55 7.56
C LYS A 37 12.41 8.47 8.35
N GLU A 38 11.24 8.78 8.92
CA GLU A 38 10.56 7.92 9.88
C GLU A 38 9.30 7.25 9.33
N LYS A 39 8.58 7.92 8.43
CA LYS A 39 7.24 7.48 7.98
C LYS A 39 7.05 7.61 6.47
N SER A 40 6.30 6.69 5.90
CA SER A 40 5.84 6.77 4.52
C SER A 40 4.92 7.97 4.30
N ASN A 41 4.76 8.36 3.03
CA ASN A 41 4.04 9.57 2.67
C ASN A 41 2.57 9.51 3.15
N PHE A 42 1.66 8.94 2.40
CA PHE A 42 0.21 9.05 2.68
C PHE A 42 -0.28 8.18 3.84
N HIS A 43 0.29 6.99 4.02
CA HIS A 43 -0.17 6.02 5.01
C HIS A 43 0.40 6.26 6.41
N MET A 44 1.46 7.08 6.52
CA MET A 44 2.19 7.34 7.77
C MET A 44 2.68 6.04 8.47
N ILE A 45 2.94 5.00 7.68
CA ILE A 45 3.46 3.73 8.20
C ILE A 45 4.92 3.94 8.65
N PRO A 46 5.29 3.50 9.88
CA PRO A 46 6.66 3.58 10.36
C PRO A 46 7.64 2.86 9.43
N VAL A 47 8.81 3.44 9.22
CA VAL A 47 9.85 2.87 8.33
C VAL A 47 10.22 1.44 8.74
N GLY A 48 10.26 1.13 10.04
CA GLY A 48 10.55 -0.22 10.53
C GLY A 48 9.52 -1.28 10.08
N ILE A 49 8.25 -0.90 9.93
CA ILE A 49 7.23 -1.80 9.36
C ILE A 49 7.48 -2.03 7.87
N LEU A 50 7.84 -1.00 7.12
CA LEU A 50 8.16 -1.13 5.68
C LEU A 50 9.39 -2.02 5.47
N ASP A 51 10.41 -1.89 6.32
CA ASP A 51 11.58 -2.76 6.30
C ASP A 51 11.20 -4.21 6.66
N ALA A 52 10.35 -4.39 7.66
CA ALA A 52 9.82 -5.70 8.03
C ALA A 52 8.99 -6.34 6.91
N GLN A 53 8.20 -5.55 6.17
CA GLN A 53 7.47 -6.03 4.99
C GLN A 53 8.42 -6.46 3.87
N SER A 54 9.44 -5.64 3.57
CA SER A 54 10.49 -5.97 2.58
C SER A 54 11.19 -7.29 2.92
N ASP A 55 11.61 -7.47 4.18
CA ASP A 55 12.21 -8.71 4.67
C ASP A 55 11.22 -9.90 4.59
N ALA A 56 9.96 -9.67 4.98
CA ALA A 56 8.94 -10.70 4.98
C ALA A 56 8.59 -11.21 3.57
N ILE A 57 8.58 -10.34 2.57
CA ILE A 57 8.35 -10.74 1.16
C ILE A 57 9.64 -11.16 0.46
N GLY A 58 10.81 -10.78 1.00
CA GLY A 58 12.13 -11.08 0.43
C GLY A 58 12.46 -10.26 -0.81
N ILE A 59 11.92 -9.04 -0.94
CA ILE A 59 12.16 -8.10 -2.04
C ILE A 59 12.76 -6.81 -1.47
N PRO A 60 13.93 -6.32 -1.99
CA PRO A 60 14.55 -5.10 -1.50
C PRO A 60 13.66 -3.87 -1.64
N ILE A 61 13.61 -3.03 -0.59
CA ILE A 61 12.89 -1.76 -0.60
C ILE A 61 13.83 -0.58 -0.87
N VAL A 62 13.43 0.29 -1.78
CA VAL A 62 14.03 1.61 -2.00
C VAL A 62 13.11 2.65 -1.38
N LYS A 63 13.66 3.46 -0.49
CA LYS A 63 12.98 4.54 0.22
C LYS A 63 13.44 5.87 -0.34
N GLN A 64 12.64 6.49 -1.21
CA GLN A 64 12.94 7.78 -1.82
C GLN A 64 12.31 8.90 -1.00
N GLN A 65 13.10 9.79 -0.46
CA GLN A 65 12.59 10.99 0.19
C GLN A 65 12.09 11.98 -0.85
N ALA A 66 10.96 12.62 -0.54
CA ALA A 66 10.38 13.66 -1.38
C ALA A 66 9.63 14.68 -0.52
N THR A 67 9.62 15.92 -0.96
CA THR A 67 8.73 16.96 -0.44
C THR A 67 7.55 17.15 -1.38
N PRO A 68 6.45 17.81 -0.97
CA PRO A 68 5.36 18.11 -1.89
C PRO A 68 5.81 18.88 -3.15
N LYS A 69 6.88 19.67 -3.06
CA LYS A 69 7.42 20.48 -4.18
C LYS A 69 8.30 19.66 -5.11
N THR A 70 8.95 18.62 -4.62
CA THR A 70 9.95 17.83 -5.37
C THR A 70 9.47 16.43 -5.71
N TYR A 71 8.22 16.09 -5.34
CA TYR A 71 7.69 14.74 -5.40
C TYR A 71 7.83 14.10 -6.79
N GLU A 72 7.43 14.82 -7.83
CA GLU A 72 7.50 14.29 -9.20
C GLU A 72 8.95 14.10 -9.65
N ASP A 73 9.82 15.05 -9.37
CA ASP A 73 11.24 14.98 -9.77
C ASP A 73 11.96 13.85 -9.04
N ASP A 74 11.74 13.71 -7.73
CA ASP A 74 12.32 12.65 -6.91
C ASP A 74 11.80 11.27 -7.33
N PHE A 75 10.51 11.18 -7.65
CA PHE A 75 9.91 9.96 -8.16
C PHE A 75 10.50 9.56 -9.52
N LYS A 76 10.60 10.51 -10.46
CA LYS A 76 11.26 10.31 -11.75
C LYS A 76 12.72 9.91 -11.60
N ALA A 77 13.45 10.52 -10.66
CA ALA A 77 14.85 10.17 -10.40
C ALA A 77 15.01 8.71 -9.99
N ALA A 78 14.18 8.24 -9.04
CA ALA A 78 14.18 6.84 -8.62
C ALA A 78 13.83 5.89 -9.80
N LEU A 79 12.81 6.26 -10.59
CA LEU A 79 12.40 5.44 -11.74
C LEU A 79 13.48 5.38 -12.83
N ARG A 80 14.20 6.48 -13.11
CA ARG A 80 15.32 6.50 -14.06
C ARG A 80 16.47 5.58 -13.62
N GLN A 81 16.75 5.55 -12.30
CA GLN A 81 17.74 4.64 -11.75
C GLN A 81 17.32 3.18 -11.99
N PHE A 82 16.07 2.82 -11.71
CA PHE A 82 15.57 1.47 -11.98
C PHE A 82 15.63 1.10 -13.46
N LYS A 83 15.29 2.03 -14.34
CA LYS A 83 15.41 1.82 -15.77
C LYS A 83 16.85 1.53 -16.20
N ALA A 84 17.82 2.26 -15.66
CA ALA A 84 19.24 2.02 -15.91
C ALA A 84 19.70 0.63 -15.40
N GLU A 85 19.03 0.06 -14.40
CA GLU A 85 19.23 -1.29 -13.88
C GLU A 85 18.47 -2.38 -14.68
N GLY A 86 17.78 -2.01 -15.77
CA GLY A 86 17.06 -2.92 -16.65
C GLY A 86 15.62 -3.19 -16.25
N VAL A 87 15.02 -2.36 -15.40
CA VAL A 87 13.58 -2.40 -15.08
C VAL A 87 12.81 -1.83 -16.28
N GLU A 88 11.73 -2.50 -16.64
CA GLU A 88 10.91 -2.19 -17.82
C GLU A 88 9.53 -1.60 -17.48
N GLY A 89 9.07 -1.72 -16.22
CA GLY A 89 7.76 -1.24 -15.81
C GLY A 89 7.60 -0.99 -14.31
N LEU A 90 6.53 -0.27 -13.98
CA LEU A 90 6.10 0.02 -12.60
C LEU A 90 4.73 -0.59 -12.35
N VAL A 91 4.64 -1.40 -11.31
CA VAL A 91 3.37 -1.92 -10.76
C VAL A 91 2.82 -0.92 -9.75
N THR A 92 1.54 -0.56 -9.85
CA THR A 92 0.85 0.28 -8.88
C THR A 92 -0.48 -0.33 -8.43
N GLY A 93 -0.90 0.02 -7.22
CA GLY A 93 -2.19 -0.37 -6.64
C GLY A 93 -3.32 0.61 -6.93
N ASP A 94 -3.13 1.55 -7.84
CA ASP A 94 -4.13 2.55 -8.16
C ASP A 94 -5.36 1.89 -8.80
N ILE A 95 -6.54 2.17 -8.25
CA ILE A 95 -7.83 1.74 -8.80
C ILE A 95 -8.38 2.83 -9.73
N TYR A 96 -8.20 4.09 -9.33
CA TYR A 96 -8.55 5.28 -10.10
C TYR A 96 -7.37 6.26 -10.14
N GLU A 97 -7.51 7.40 -10.81
CA GLU A 97 -6.52 8.47 -10.73
C GLU A 97 -6.36 8.96 -9.29
N VAL A 98 -5.11 9.17 -8.89
CA VAL A 98 -4.79 9.63 -7.53
C VAL A 98 -5.35 11.02 -7.31
N ALA A 99 -6.15 11.21 -6.28
CA ALA A 99 -6.73 12.50 -5.93
C ALA A 99 -5.65 13.60 -5.77
N GLY A 100 -5.88 14.75 -6.37
CA GLY A 100 -4.95 15.88 -6.33
C GLY A 100 -3.85 15.86 -7.40
N HIS A 101 -3.79 14.82 -8.25
CA HIS A 101 -2.93 14.78 -9.43
C HIS A 101 -3.73 15.08 -10.70
N GLU A 102 -3.04 15.58 -11.73
CA GLU A 102 -3.63 15.74 -13.06
C GLU A 102 -4.06 14.36 -13.60
N GLU A 103 -5.13 14.34 -14.37
CA GLU A 103 -5.56 13.13 -15.07
C GLU A 103 -4.40 12.58 -15.92
N GLY A 104 -4.12 11.29 -15.77
CA GLY A 104 -3.02 10.66 -16.48
C GLY A 104 -1.62 11.00 -15.98
N TRP A 105 -1.47 11.65 -14.79
CA TRP A 105 -0.17 12.03 -14.23
C TRP A 105 0.83 10.87 -14.23
N LEU A 106 0.46 9.72 -13.68
CA LEU A 106 1.35 8.57 -13.62
C LEU A 106 1.71 8.06 -15.02
N GLY A 107 0.73 8.01 -15.93
CA GLY A 107 0.96 7.62 -17.32
C GLY A 107 1.95 8.54 -18.02
N ARG A 108 1.82 9.86 -17.83
CA ARG A 108 2.76 10.87 -18.35
C ARG A 108 4.16 10.66 -17.78
N VAL A 109 4.29 10.55 -16.47
CA VAL A 109 5.58 10.35 -15.79
C VAL A 109 6.27 9.07 -16.26
N LEU A 110 5.55 7.96 -16.35
CA LEU A 110 6.12 6.70 -16.81
C LEU A 110 6.52 6.76 -18.28
N LYS A 111 5.74 7.41 -19.13
CA LYS A 111 6.08 7.65 -20.54
C LYS A 111 7.35 8.46 -20.69
N GLU A 112 7.52 9.54 -19.92
CA GLU A 112 8.73 10.38 -19.92
C GLU A 112 9.98 9.61 -19.49
N VAL A 113 9.84 8.72 -18.51
CA VAL A 113 10.94 7.85 -18.06
C VAL A 113 11.14 6.67 -19.03
N GLY A 114 10.12 6.27 -19.77
CA GLY A 114 10.10 5.12 -20.68
C GLY A 114 9.93 3.80 -19.93
N LEU A 115 9.07 3.76 -18.94
CA LEU A 115 8.61 2.56 -18.23
C LEU A 115 7.15 2.28 -18.56
N ARG A 116 6.76 1.00 -18.52
CA ARG A 116 5.36 0.57 -18.73
C ARG A 116 4.56 0.65 -17.42
N PRO A 117 3.35 1.23 -17.42
CA PRO A 117 2.43 1.12 -16.30
C PRO A 117 1.84 -0.31 -16.23
N ILE A 118 1.87 -0.91 -15.04
CA ILE A 118 1.17 -2.17 -14.72
C ILE A 118 0.20 -1.85 -13.58
N LYS A 119 -1.08 -1.78 -13.91
CA LYS A 119 -2.15 -1.38 -13.01
C LYS A 119 -3.18 -2.51 -12.85
N PRO A 120 -2.90 -3.58 -12.08
CA PRO A 120 -3.77 -4.76 -12.02
C PRO A 120 -5.17 -4.50 -11.47
N LEU A 121 -5.37 -3.40 -10.72
CA LEU A 121 -6.64 -3.04 -10.08
C LEU A 121 -7.39 -1.95 -10.85
N TRP A 122 -6.82 -1.42 -11.94
CA TRP A 122 -7.29 -0.21 -12.62
C TRP A 122 -8.72 -0.32 -13.11
N MET A 123 -9.55 0.68 -12.77
CA MET A 123 -10.97 0.79 -13.14
C MET A 123 -11.82 -0.43 -12.72
N GLY A 124 -11.33 -1.22 -11.78
CA GLY A 124 -12.09 -2.34 -11.24
C GLY A 124 -13.20 -1.91 -10.26
N ASP A 125 -14.22 -2.74 -10.13
CA ASP A 125 -15.27 -2.57 -9.11
C ASP A 125 -14.67 -2.77 -7.71
N THR A 126 -14.69 -1.73 -6.88
CA THR A 126 -14.07 -1.74 -5.54
C THR A 126 -14.69 -2.77 -4.60
N LYS A 127 -15.98 -3.09 -4.77
CA LYS A 127 -16.64 -4.17 -4.01
C LYS A 127 -16.06 -5.52 -4.38
N GLN A 128 -15.88 -5.77 -5.68
CA GLN A 128 -15.30 -7.02 -6.16
C GLN A 128 -13.83 -7.12 -5.80
N ILE A 129 -13.04 -6.03 -5.98
CA ILE A 129 -11.62 -5.96 -5.59
C ILE A 129 -11.48 -6.31 -4.11
N TYR A 130 -12.31 -5.73 -3.24
CA TYR A 130 -12.26 -6.02 -1.81
C TYR A 130 -12.54 -7.49 -1.49
N LEU A 131 -13.60 -8.05 -2.09
CA LEU A 131 -13.96 -9.46 -1.87
C LEU A 131 -12.89 -10.43 -2.39
N ASP A 132 -12.27 -10.12 -3.53
CA ASP A 132 -11.18 -10.91 -4.08
C ASP A 132 -9.91 -10.77 -3.23
N TYR A 133 -9.62 -9.58 -2.72
CA TYR A 133 -8.55 -9.37 -1.73
C TYR A 133 -8.73 -10.28 -0.51
N LEU A 134 -9.94 -10.37 0.06
CA LEU A 134 -10.19 -11.26 1.21
C LEU A 134 -9.89 -12.73 0.92
N LYS A 135 -10.19 -13.20 -0.30
CA LYS A 135 -9.92 -14.58 -0.72
C LYS A 135 -8.42 -14.92 -0.76
N THR A 136 -7.57 -13.94 -0.95
CA THR A 136 -6.11 -14.16 -1.00
C THR A 136 -5.51 -14.55 0.34
N GLY A 137 -6.18 -14.23 1.45
CA GLY A 137 -5.68 -14.45 2.80
C GLY A 137 -4.75 -13.37 3.36
N PHE A 138 -4.59 -12.24 2.68
CA PHE A 138 -3.90 -11.08 3.24
C PHE A 138 -4.54 -10.62 4.55
N LYS A 139 -3.72 -10.13 5.48
CA LYS A 139 -4.14 -9.52 6.75
C LYS A 139 -3.75 -8.06 6.75
N ALA A 140 -4.73 -7.19 6.72
CA ALA A 140 -4.52 -5.74 6.78
C ALA A 140 -5.28 -5.14 7.95
N THR A 141 -4.70 -4.11 8.56
CA THR A 141 -5.28 -3.36 9.68
C THR A 141 -5.41 -1.90 9.30
N VAL A 142 -6.53 -1.27 9.65
CA VAL A 142 -6.77 0.16 9.44
C VAL A 142 -5.85 0.97 10.33
N VAL A 143 -5.01 1.82 9.73
CA VAL A 143 -4.05 2.67 10.47
C VAL A 143 -4.33 4.16 10.36
N ARG A 144 -5.17 4.58 9.42
CA ARG A 144 -5.60 5.96 9.27
C ARG A 144 -7.06 6.03 8.85
N THR A 145 -7.80 7.01 9.35
CA THR A 145 -9.18 7.28 8.96
C THR A 145 -9.38 8.77 8.72
N ASN A 146 -10.23 9.13 7.77
CA ASN A 146 -10.80 10.45 7.64
C ASN A 146 -11.98 10.55 8.62
N LEU A 147 -11.87 11.42 9.64
CA LEU A 147 -12.85 11.51 10.73
C LEU A 147 -14.21 12.08 10.30
N GLU A 148 -14.30 12.69 9.12
CA GLU A 148 -15.57 13.09 8.52
C GLU A 148 -16.37 11.90 7.95
N ARG A 149 -15.69 10.78 7.68
CA ARG A 149 -16.27 9.58 7.07
C ARG A 149 -16.29 8.38 8.00
N LEU A 150 -15.18 8.16 8.70
CA LEU A 150 -14.98 7.03 9.60
C LEU A 150 -14.34 7.49 10.91
N GLY A 151 -15.00 7.27 12.03
CA GLY A 151 -14.50 7.66 13.34
C GLY A 151 -13.26 6.87 13.80
N VAL A 152 -12.72 7.25 14.94
CA VAL A 152 -11.53 6.60 15.56
C VAL A 152 -11.77 5.15 15.95
N GLU A 153 -13.01 4.70 16.07
CA GLU A 153 -13.39 3.32 16.38
C GLU A 153 -13.00 2.37 15.23
N TRP A 154 -12.87 2.87 14.01
CA TRP A 154 -12.43 2.08 12.85
C TRP A 154 -10.92 1.83 12.83
N LEU A 155 -10.13 2.62 13.56
CA LEU A 155 -8.70 2.38 13.70
C LEU A 155 -8.44 1.06 14.43
N GLY A 156 -7.51 0.26 13.90
CA GLY A 156 -7.15 -1.04 14.44
C GLY A 156 -8.07 -2.18 14.00
N ARG A 157 -9.13 -1.89 13.24
CA ARG A 157 -9.97 -2.95 12.67
C ARG A 157 -9.20 -3.69 11.57
N VAL A 158 -9.35 -5.01 11.57
CA VAL A 158 -8.83 -5.87 10.51
C VAL A 158 -9.80 -5.86 9.33
N LEU A 159 -9.27 -5.86 8.13
CA LEU A 159 -10.06 -6.03 6.92
C LEU A 159 -10.53 -7.49 6.81
N ASP A 160 -11.79 -7.72 7.12
CA ASP A 160 -12.47 -9.00 7.02
C ASP A 160 -13.87 -8.85 6.42
N ARG A 161 -14.65 -9.91 6.39
CA ARG A 161 -16.03 -9.87 5.88
C ARG A 161 -16.91 -8.95 6.72
N LYS A 162 -16.72 -8.93 8.04
CA LYS A 162 -17.48 -8.05 8.94
C LYS A 162 -17.18 -6.59 8.66
N PHE A 163 -15.90 -6.23 8.45
CA PHE A 163 -15.52 -4.87 8.06
C PHE A 163 -16.23 -4.45 6.77
N TYR A 164 -16.23 -5.31 5.75
CA TYR A 164 -16.92 -5.03 4.48
C TYR A 164 -18.41 -4.79 4.67
N ASP A 165 -19.09 -5.68 5.40
CA ASP A 165 -20.52 -5.55 5.65
C ASP A 165 -20.87 -4.28 6.45
N ASP A 166 -20.01 -3.88 7.39
CA ASP A 166 -20.18 -2.66 8.19
C ASP A 166 -19.95 -1.40 7.34
N ILE A 167 -18.95 -1.37 6.47
CA ILE A 167 -18.69 -0.25 5.53
C ILE A 167 -19.89 -0.04 4.60
N LEU A 168 -20.44 -1.11 4.02
CA LEU A 168 -21.57 -1.01 3.13
C LEU A 168 -22.83 -0.46 3.81
N LYS A 169 -23.04 -0.75 5.11
CA LYS A 169 -24.16 -0.25 5.89
C LYS A 169 -24.09 1.27 6.15
N LEU A 170 -22.88 1.83 6.22
CA LEU A 170 -22.70 3.29 6.42
C LEU A 170 -23.22 4.09 5.22
N GLY A 171 -23.09 3.53 4.01
CA GLY A 171 -23.34 4.29 2.78
C GLY A 171 -22.33 5.41 2.55
N GLY A 172 -22.04 5.71 1.30
CA GLY A 172 -21.14 6.82 0.92
C GLY A 172 -19.65 6.63 1.29
N VAL A 173 -19.24 5.43 1.71
CA VAL A 173 -17.85 5.04 1.97
C VAL A 173 -17.45 3.97 0.97
N ASP A 174 -16.35 4.17 0.29
CA ASP A 174 -15.83 3.17 -0.66
C ASP A 174 -15.23 1.97 0.09
N PRO A 175 -15.57 0.71 -0.28
CA PRO A 175 -15.04 -0.49 0.38
C PRO A 175 -13.51 -0.58 0.33
N CYS A 176 -12.86 -0.04 -0.70
CA CYS A 176 -11.42 0.04 -0.82
C CYS A 176 -10.81 1.30 -0.21
N GLY A 177 -11.62 2.28 0.20
CA GLY A 177 -11.13 3.54 0.77
C GLY A 177 -10.59 4.52 -0.27
N GLU A 178 -11.05 4.41 -1.54
CA GLU A 178 -10.55 5.21 -2.66
C GLU A 178 -10.91 6.70 -2.57
N GLY A 179 -11.93 7.06 -1.80
CA GLY A 179 -12.23 8.45 -1.44
C GLY A 179 -11.37 9.00 -0.29
N GLY A 180 -10.31 8.30 0.11
CA GLY A 180 -9.43 8.69 1.22
C GLY A 180 -10.04 8.46 2.61
N GLU A 181 -11.05 7.58 2.69
CA GLU A 181 -11.76 7.32 3.94
C GLU A 181 -10.89 6.61 4.96
N TYR A 182 -10.03 5.69 4.50
CA TYR A 182 -9.09 4.99 5.37
C TYR A 182 -7.85 4.49 4.63
N HIS A 183 -6.78 4.26 5.39
CA HIS A 183 -5.56 3.60 4.93
C HIS A 183 -5.21 2.42 5.84
N THR A 184 -4.46 1.46 5.29
CA THR A 184 -4.16 0.20 5.96
C THR A 184 -2.67 -0.11 5.99
N VAL A 185 -2.28 -1.01 6.88
CA VAL A 185 -0.98 -1.70 6.86
C VAL A 185 -1.21 -3.19 6.72
N VAL A 186 -0.49 -3.83 5.81
CA VAL A 186 -0.51 -5.29 5.64
C VAL A 186 0.54 -5.92 6.52
N THR A 187 0.15 -6.93 7.28
CA THR A 187 1.02 -7.61 8.24
C THR A 187 1.28 -9.08 7.93
N ASP A 188 0.48 -9.65 7.04
CA ASP A 188 0.62 -11.03 6.56
C ASP A 188 -0.11 -11.21 5.21
N GLY A 189 0.26 -12.25 4.46
CA GLY A 189 -0.39 -12.58 3.19
C GLY A 189 0.34 -13.68 2.43
N PRO A 190 -0.17 -14.08 1.25
CA PRO A 190 0.36 -15.20 0.49
C PRO A 190 1.83 -15.01 0.04
N THR A 191 2.25 -13.76 -0.15
CA THR A 191 3.63 -13.42 -0.57
C THR A 191 4.60 -13.25 0.60
N PHE A 192 4.09 -13.24 1.84
CA PHE A 192 4.90 -13.05 3.04
C PHE A 192 5.49 -14.40 3.49
N ARG A 193 6.80 -14.48 3.67
CA ARG A 193 7.53 -15.63 4.26
C ARG A 193 7.53 -15.59 5.78
N LYS A 194 7.35 -14.40 6.34
CA LYS A 194 7.24 -14.11 7.78
C LYS A 194 5.99 -13.27 8.01
N LYS A 195 5.41 -13.30 9.20
CA LYS A 195 4.32 -12.41 9.60
C LYS A 195 4.83 -11.30 10.50
N ILE A 196 4.21 -10.13 10.41
CA ILE A 196 4.44 -8.99 11.29
C ILE A 196 3.33 -9.00 12.33
N GLU A 197 3.66 -9.09 13.60
CA GLU A 197 2.70 -9.07 14.70
C GLU A 197 2.76 -7.71 15.40
N ILE A 198 1.68 -6.95 15.32
CA ILE A 198 1.56 -5.66 16.02
C ILE A 198 1.22 -5.97 17.48
N LEU A 199 2.05 -5.51 18.41
CA LEU A 199 1.94 -5.81 19.85
C LEU A 199 1.35 -4.65 20.63
N GLU A 200 1.67 -3.41 20.25
CA GLU A 200 1.22 -2.22 20.95
C GLU A 200 0.88 -1.12 19.97
N THR A 201 -0.30 -0.51 20.19
CA THR A 201 -0.79 0.60 19.38
C THR A 201 -1.41 1.68 20.24
N GLN A 202 -1.46 2.89 19.70
CA GLN A 202 -2.19 4.01 20.30
C GLN A 202 -2.99 4.76 19.25
N LYS A 203 -4.24 5.09 19.57
CA LYS A 203 -5.09 5.89 18.67
C LYS A 203 -4.90 7.38 18.97
N HIS A 204 -4.76 8.17 17.92
CA HIS A 204 -4.64 9.62 17.98
C HIS A 204 -5.62 10.28 17.02
N LYS A 205 -6.08 11.47 17.38
CA LYS A 205 -6.65 12.41 16.41
C LYS A 205 -5.53 13.36 15.96
N LEU A 206 -5.40 13.53 14.67
CA LEU A 206 -4.43 14.44 14.06
C LEU A 206 -5.12 15.72 13.63
N ASP A 207 -4.35 16.80 13.54
CA ASP A 207 -4.81 18.01 12.87
C ASP A 207 -5.22 17.71 11.43
N GLY A 208 -6.21 18.47 10.92
CA GLY A 208 -6.72 18.24 9.56
C GLY A 208 -7.79 17.14 9.45
N GLY A 209 -8.40 16.71 10.57
CA GLY A 209 -9.57 15.82 10.52
C GLY A 209 -9.26 14.35 10.29
N PHE A 210 -8.06 13.89 10.62
CA PHE A 210 -7.67 12.49 10.49
C PHE A 210 -7.51 11.80 11.83
N GLY A 211 -7.84 10.50 11.87
CA GLY A 211 -7.43 9.59 12.93
C GLY A 211 -6.19 8.80 12.50
N CYS A 212 -5.34 8.45 13.44
CA CYS A 212 -4.13 7.64 13.22
C CYS A 212 -4.01 6.56 14.29
N LEU A 213 -3.65 5.35 13.87
CA LEU A 213 -3.21 4.27 14.75
C LEU A 213 -1.68 4.25 14.74
N GLU A 214 -1.08 4.77 15.80
CA GLU A 214 0.36 4.67 15.99
C GLU A 214 0.73 3.24 16.37
N ILE A 215 1.65 2.64 15.62
CA ILE A 215 2.22 1.33 15.93
C ILE A 215 3.48 1.57 16.76
N LYS A 216 3.41 1.30 18.07
CA LYS A 216 4.53 1.51 19.01
C LYS A 216 5.48 0.32 19.07
N LYS A 217 4.93 -0.88 18.97
CA LYS A 217 5.71 -2.11 19.06
C LYS A 217 5.19 -3.17 18.11
N PHE A 218 6.09 -3.85 17.43
CA PHE A 218 5.80 -5.00 16.60
C PHE A 218 6.94 -6.01 16.64
N GLU A 219 6.68 -7.24 16.20
CA GLU A 219 7.65 -8.31 16.05
C GLU A 219 7.48 -8.98 14.69
N VAL A 220 8.58 -9.48 14.14
CA VAL A 220 8.58 -10.32 12.93
C VAL A 220 8.73 -11.78 13.36
N LYS A 221 7.75 -12.61 13.01
CA LYS A 221 7.71 -14.03 13.38
C LYS A 221 7.72 -14.92 12.13
N PRO A 222 8.39 -16.08 12.19
CA PRO A 222 8.26 -17.08 11.15
C PRO A 222 6.79 -17.48 11.00
N LYS A 223 6.36 -17.74 9.76
CA LYS A 223 5.10 -18.45 9.54
C LYS A 223 5.28 -19.91 9.96
N GLY A 224 4.42 -20.40 10.82
CA GLY A 224 4.35 -21.84 11.05
C GLY A 224 4.22 -22.56 9.72
N LYS A 225 4.90 -23.70 9.55
CA LYS A 225 4.68 -24.54 8.36
C LYS A 225 3.18 -24.85 8.32
N GLY A 226 2.47 -24.25 7.37
CA GLY A 226 1.09 -24.61 7.10
C GLY A 226 1.07 -26.13 6.91
N LYS A 227 0.16 -26.81 7.58
CA LYS A 227 -0.12 -28.21 7.25
C LYS A 227 -0.53 -28.20 5.78
N ALA A 228 0.27 -28.86 4.95
CA ALA A 228 -0.05 -29.13 3.56
C ALA A 228 -1.34 -29.94 3.46
#